data_343b37493058db74244b9405dd24459f
#
_entry.id   343b37493058db74244b9405dd24459f
#
_cell.length_a   1.000
_cell.length_b   1.000
_cell.length_c   1.000
_cell.angle_alpha   90.00
_cell.angle_beta   90.00
_cell.angle_gamma   90.00
#
_symmetry.space_group_name_H-M   'P 1'
#
loop_
_entity.id
_entity.type
_entity.pdbx_description
1 polymer ?
#
loop_
_entity_poly.entity_id
_entity_poly.type
_entity_poly.pdbx_seq_one_letter_code
_entity_poly.pdbx_strand_id
1 'polypeptide(L)'
;KILKKNPDEIAVIYDGLSDCFANFYYDKEQDMKAKEAYGLPEGYILCLSTLEPRKNMRLLVEAFSELIKEKKINTNLVLAGRKGWLMDDLLSNLDKEIVNRIHFTGFVDDDLLPYVYRNAQVFVFPSVYEGFGVPPIEAMSMGIPVISSDAASLPEVLGNAAYYFENRNLKDLKKQIVTVMNLPEEKIDMTKKAGVEQAQLFSWKTEALKLRDTLFV
;
A
#
# COMPACT_ATOMS: atom_id res chain seq x y z
N LYS A 1 -11.00 -25.11 -8.91
CA LYS A 1 -11.37 -26.08 -9.97
C LYS A 1 -10.14 -26.86 -10.53
N ILE A 2 -8.93 -26.35 -10.35
CA ILE A 2 -7.70 -27.00 -10.87
C ILE A 2 -7.37 -28.28 -10.05
N LEU A 3 -7.51 -28.24 -8.74
CA LEU A 3 -7.09 -29.33 -7.86
C LEU A 3 -8.17 -30.43 -7.69
N LYS A 4 -9.39 -30.24 -8.15
CA LYS A 4 -10.53 -31.16 -7.96
C LYS A 4 -10.72 -31.64 -6.50
N LYS A 5 -10.31 -30.80 -5.55
CA LYS A 5 -10.46 -31.02 -4.11
C LYS A 5 -11.75 -30.37 -3.61
N ASN A 6 -12.31 -30.96 -2.54
CA ASN A 6 -13.39 -30.32 -1.81
C ASN A 6 -12.84 -29.09 -1.10
N PRO A 7 -13.49 -27.90 -1.17
CA PRO A 7 -13.07 -26.70 -0.43
C PRO A 7 -12.85 -26.98 1.07
N ASP A 8 -13.63 -27.85 1.68
CA ASP A 8 -13.52 -28.22 3.10
C ASP A 8 -12.22 -29.00 3.45
N GLU A 9 -11.52 -29.51 2.41
CA GLU A 9 -10.22 -30.17 2.55
C GLU A 9 -9.04 -29.22 2.38
N ILE A 10 -9.31 -27.91 2.21
CA ILE A 10 -8.29 -26.90 1.92
C ILE A 10 -8.23 -25.92 3.09
N ALA A 11 -7.12 -25.92 3.83
CA ALA A 11 -6.85 -24.88 4.80
C ALA A 11 -6.08 -23.73 4.14
N VAL A 12 -6.58 -22.49 4.28
CA VAL A 12 -5.87 -21.28 3.86
C VAL A 12 -5.07 -20.77 5.04
N ILE A 13 -3.75 -20.65 4.86
CA ILE A 13 -2.83 -20.06 5.82
C ILE A 13 -2.39 -18.71 5.24
N TYR A 14 -2.60 -17.63 5.97
CA TYR A 14 -2.27 -16.29 5.53
C TYR A 14 -0.83 -15.90 5.91
N ASP A 15 -0.31 -14.90 5.22
CA ASP A 15 0.90 -14.22 5.68
C ASP A 15 0.58 -13.37 6.92
N GLY A 16 1.59 -13.14 7.77
CA GLY A 16 1.50 -12.25 8.92
C GLY A 16 2.29 -10.96 8.70
N LEU A 17 2.02 -9.96 9.53
CA LEU A 17 2.85 -8.76 9.61
C LEU A 17 4.26 -9.11 10.09
N SER A 18 5.28 -8.48 9.52
CA SER A 18 6.65 -8.56 10.02
C SER A 18 6.78 -7.85 11.37
N ASP A 19 7.79 -8.24 12.14
CA ASP A 19 7.99 -7.76 13.52
C ASP A 19 8.14 -6.23 13.61
N CYS A 20 8.75 -5.60 12.61
CA CYS A 20 8.93 -4.14 12.58
C CYS A 20 7.59 -3.37 12.48
N PHE A 21 6.53 -4.00 11.98
CA PHE A 21 5.18 -3.44 11.96
C PHE A 21 4.32 -3.93 13.13
N ALA A 22 4.38 -5.22 13.44
CA ALA A 22 3.58 -5.82 14.52
C ALA A 22 3.94 -5.27 15.91
N ASN A 23 5.22 -4.92 16.12
CA ASN A 23 5.77 -4.41 17.37
C ASN A 23 6.27 -2.96 17.22
N PHE A 24 5.73 -2.19 16.28
CA PHE A 24 6.19 -0.83 16.01
C PHE A 24 6.05 0.06 17.24
N TYR A 25 7.15 0.72 17.57
CA TYR A 25 7.22 1.79 18.55
C TYR A 25 7.80 3.05 17.90
N TYR A 26 7.10 4.17 18.04
CA TYR A 26 7.53 5.42 17.41
C TYR A 26 8.79 5.96 18.09
N ASP A 27 9.80 6.23 17.30
CA ASP A 27 11.05 6.91 17.70
C ASP A 27 11.26 8.12 16.78
N LYS A 28 11.37 9.29 17.39
CA LYS A 28 11.53 10.56 16.67
C LYS A 28 12.86 10.65 15.92
N GLU A 29 13.93 10.08 16.44
CA GLU A 29 15.24 10.09 15.79
C GLU A 29 15.22 9.23 14.54
N GLN A 30 14.61 8.05 14.61
CA GLN A 30 14.44 7.17 13.45
C GLN A 30 13.50 7.79 12.40
N ASP A 31 12.44 8.51 12.82
CA ASP A 31 11.57 9.24 11.89
C ASP A 31 12.34 10.33 11.14
N MET A 32 13.15 11.13 11.84
CA MET A 32 14.00 12.13 11.20
C MET A 32 15.01 11.50 10.25
N LYS A 33 15.65 10.40 10.67
CA LYS A 33 16.59 9.64 9.86
C LYS A 33 15.94 9.11 8.57
N ALA A 34 14.73 8.57 8.66
CA ALA A 34 13.99 8.10 7.48
C ALA A 34 13.69 9.25 6.50
N LYS A 35 13.24 10.40 7.02
CA LYS A 35 12.94 11.58 6.20
C LYS A 35 14.19 12.08 5.47
N GLU A 36 15.33 12.15 6.16
CA GLU A 36 16.58 12.60 5.57
C GLU A 36 17.14 11.59 4.57
N ALA A 37 17.23 10.31 4.95
CA ALA A 37 17.84 9.25 4.14
C ALA A 37 17.11 9.04 2.81
N TYR A 38 15.77 9.17 2.81
CA TYR A 38 14.95 8.94 1.63
C TYR A 38 14.39 10.21 0.99
N GLY A 39 14.75 11.39 1.50
CA GLY A 39 14.27 12.67 0.97
C GLY A 39 12.75 12.77 0.97
N LEU A 40 12.10 12.32 2.05
CA LEU A 40 10.64 12.26 2.11
C LEU A 40 10.05 13.68 2.20
N PRO A 41 9.12 14.05 1.31
CA PRO A 41 8.41 15.32 1.41
C PRO A 41 7.41 15.32 2.56
N GLU A 42 6.93 16.49 2.95
CA GLU A 42 5.80 16.57 3.88
C GLU A 42 4.51 16.14 3.18
N GLY A 43 3.87 15.10 3.72
CA GLY A 43 2.62 14.56 3.23
C GLY A 43 2.70 14.07 1.78
N TYR A 44 2.41 12.82 1.56
CA TYR A 44 2.49 12.22 0.23
C TYR A 44 1.54 11.05 0.07
N ILE A 45 1.25 10.74 -1.18
CA ILE A 45 0.69 9.45 -1.58
C ILE A 45 1.85 8.46 -1.64
N LEU A 46 1.76 7.34 -0.91
CA LEU A 46 2.78 6.29 -0.93
C LEU A 46 2.32 5.12 -1.81
N CYS A 47 3.23 4.60 -2.60
CA CYS A 47 3.12 3.27 -3.19
C CYS A 47 4.43 2.53 -2.97
N LEU A 48 4.36 1.33 -2.42
CA LEU A 48 5.52 0.48 -2.16
C LEU A 48 5.42 -0.80 -2.97
N SER A 49 6.37 -1.00 -3.86
CA SER A 49 6.52 -2.26 -4.59
C SER A 49 7.79 -2.30 -5.43
N THR A 50 8.20 -3.49 -5.84
CA THR A 50 9.14 -3.63 -6.97
C THR A 50 8.50 -3.09 -8.26
N LEU A 51 9.30 -2.43 -9.11
CA LEU A 51 8.82 -1.88 -10.39
C LEU A 51 8.60 -3.00 -11.42
N GLU A 52 7.52 -3.75 -11.24
CA GLU A 52 7.08 -4.82 -12.12
C GLU A 52 5.75 -4.45 -12.82
N PRO A 53 5.50 -4.91 -14.06
CA PRO A 53 4.27 -4.59 -14.80
C PRO A 53 2.98 -4.92 -14.03
N ARG A 54 2.96 -6.04 -13.27
CA ARG A 54 1.79 -6.45 -12.49
C ARG A 54 1.44 -5.51 -11.35
N LYS A 55 2.41 -4.70 -10.87
CA LYS A 55 2.21 -3.71 -9.81
C LYS A 55 1.55 -2.41 -10.33
N ASN A 56 1.47 -2.27 -11.66
CA ASN A 56 0.69 -1.23 -12.36
C ASN A 56 0.97 0.21 -11.90
N MET A 57 2.23 0.50 -11.57
CA MET A 57 2.68 1.83 -11.16
C MET A 57 2.37 2.92 -12.20
N ARG A 58 2.35 2.53 -13.50
CA ARG A 58 2.00 3.45 -14.60
C ARG A 58 0.61 4.05 -14.40
N LEU A 59 -0.39 3.23 -14.02
CA LEU A 59 -1.75 3.72 -13.75
C LEU A 59 -1.77 4.76 -12.62
N LEU A 60 -0.99 4.53 -11.55
CA LEU A 60 -0.90 5.48 -10.44
C LEU A 60 -0.23 6.79 -10.85
N VAL A 61 0.88 6.72 -11.59
CA VAL A 61 1.59 7.92 -12.06
C VAL A 61 0.71 8.73 -13.02
N GLU A 62 -0.03 8.07 -13.91
CA GLU A 62 -1.00 8.70 -14.79
C GLU A 62 -2.13 9.37 -14.00
N ALA A 63 -2.74 8.67 -13.04
CA ALA A 63 -3.77 9.21 -12.15
C ALA A 63 -3.25 10.44 -11.39
N PHE A 64 -2.06 10.35 -10.80
CA PHE A 64 -1.42 11.44 -10.07
C PHE A 64 -1.18 12.65 -10.97
N SER A 65 -0.58 12.44 -12.14
CA SER A 65 -0.31 13.51 -13.12
C SER A 65 -1.57 14.27 -13.52
N GLU A 66 -2.64 13.55 -13.87
CA GLU A 66 -3.92 14.16 -14.24
C GLU A 66 -4.54 14.93 -13.07
N LEU A 67 -4.54 14.37 -11.86
CA LEU A 67 -5.11 15.02 -10.68
C LEU A 67 -4.36 16.30 -10.28
N ILE A 68 -3.03 16.35 -10.44
CA ILE A 68 -2.24 17.58 -10.25
C ILE A 68 -2.61 18.62 -11.30
N LYS A 69 -2.65 18.24 -12.60
CA LYS A 69 -3.05 19.13 -13.72
C LYS A 69 -4.46 19.69 -13.54
N GLU A 70 -5.38 18.85 -13.08
CA GLU A 70 -6.76 19.24 -12.78
C GLU A 70 -6.90 20.05 -11.47
N LYS A 71 -5.82 20.24 -10.71
CA LYS A 71 -5.80 20.92 -9.41
C LYS A 71 -6.76 20.27 -8.37
N LYS A 72 -6.98 18.97 -8.49
CA LYS A 72 -7.82 18.18 -7.58
C LYS A 72 -7.10 17.76 -6.30
N ILE A 73 -5.79 17.64 -6.38
CA ILE A 73 -4.90 17.35 -5.24
C ILE A 73 -3.68 18.28 -5.29
N ASN A 74 -3.09 18.52 -4.12
CA ASN A 74 -1.82 19.24 -4.00
C ASN A 74 -0.93 18.50 -3.01
N THR A 75 -0.24 17.49 -3.49
CA THR A 75 0.60 16.60 -2.69
C THR A 75 1.75 16.07 -3.53
N ASN A 76 2.62 15.25 -2.95
CA ASN A 76 3.69 14.53 -3.62
C ASN A 76 3.33 13.05 -3.77
N LEU A 77 4.04 12.35 -4.64
CA LEU A 77 3.97 10.91 -4.80
C LEU A 77 5.33 10.31 -4.43
N VAL A 78 5.34 9.38 -3.49
CA VAL A 78 6.52 8.61 -3.12
C VAL A 78 6.35 7.19 -3.63
N LEU A 79 7.29 6.77 -4.48
CA LEU A 79 7.39 5.42 -5.02
C LEU A 79 8.56 4.72 -4.33
N ALA A 80 8.25 3.85 -3.37
CA ALA A 80 9.23 3.11 -2.59
C ALA A 80 9.44 1.72 -3.16
N GLY A 81 10.71 1.29 -3.22
CA GLY A 81 11.12 -0.01 -3.71
C GLY A 81 12.29 0.06 -4.70
N ARG A 82 12.85 -1.10 -5.02
CA ARG A 82 14.02 -1.17 -5.92
C ARG A 82 13.68 -0.61 -7.30
N LYS A 83 14.59 0.21 -7.82
CA LYS A 83 14.50 0.70 -9.20
C LYS A 83 14.51 -0.48 -10.17
N GLY A 84 13.37 -0.67 -10.86
CA GLY A 84 13.31 -1.55 -12.02
C GLY A 84 13.74 -0.79 -13.29
N TRP A 85 14.03 -1.53 -14.36
CA TRP A 85 14.44 -1.02 -15.68
C TRP A 85 13.37 -0.21 -16.43
N LEU A 86 12.16 -0.07 -15.87
CA LEU A 86 11.02 0.65 -16.49
C LEU A 86 10.88 2.12 -16.07
N MET A 87 11.81 2.68 -15.29
CA MET A 87 11.63 4.02 -14.69
C MET A 87 11.68 5.15 -15.71
N ASP A 88 12.63 5.10 -16.64
CA ASP A 88 12.79 6.21 -17.62
C ASP A 88 11.57 6.32 -18.52
N ASP A 89 10.94 5.19 -18.85
CA ASP A 89 9.69 5.14 -19.61
C ASP A 89 8.47 5.62 -18.79
N LEU A 90 8.49 5.44 -17.46
CA LEU A 90 7.42 5.85 -16.57
C LEU A 90 7.25 7.38 -16.52
N LEU A 91 8.35 8.13 -16.60
CA LEU A 91 8.37 9.60 -16.49
C LEU A 91 8.51 10.33 -17.83
N SER A 92 8.80 9.62 -18.92
CA SER A 92 9.23 10.20 -20.21
C SER A 92 8.26 11.22 -20.81
N ASN A 93 6.96 11.10 -20.52
CA ASN A 93 5.91 11.94 -21.10
C ASN A 93 5.29 12.93 -20.09
N LEU A 94 5.93 13.12 -18.92
CA LEU A 94 5.42 13.99 -17.89
C LEU A 94 6.07 15.38 -17.94
N ASP A 95 5.27 16.39 -17.58
CA ASP A 95 5.77 17.75 -17.40
C ASP A 95 6.76 17.80 -16.22
N LYS A 96 7.77 18.67 -16.31
CA LYS A 96 8.79 18.83 -15.26
C LYS A 96 8.20 19.13 -13.89
N GLU A 97 7.12 19.90 -13.83
CA GLU A 97 6.42 20.20 -12.59
C GLU A 97 5.89 18.92 -11.91
N ILE A 98 5.34 17.99 -12.70
CA ILE A 98 4.84 16.70 -12.19
C ILE A 98 6.01 15.81 -11.77
N VAL A 99 7.06 15.74 -12.57
CA VAL A 99 8.27 14.95 -12.26
C VAL A 99 8.88 15.39 -10.94
N ASN A 100 8.95 16.70 -10.67
CA ASN A 100 9.50 17.25 -9.42
C ASN A 100 8.67 16.88 -8.17
N ARG A 101 7.45 16.39 -8.33
CA ARG A 101 6.57 15.91 -7.24
C ARG A 101 6.60 14.41 -7.05
N ILE A 102 7.36 13.66 -7.87
CA ILE A 102 7.49 12.21 -7.80
C ILE A 102 8.86 11.87 -7.21
N HIS A 103 8.87 11.25 -6.04
CA HIS A 103 10.08 10.90 -5.31
C HIS A 103 10.27 9.38 -5.32
N PHE A 104 11.49 8.94 -5.63
CA PHE A 104 11.85 7.54 -5.60
C PHE A 104 12.83 7.29 -4.46
N THR A 105 12.45 6.47 -3.49
CA THR A 105 13.33 6.14 -2.37
C THR A 105 14.40 5.12 -2.72
N GLY A 106 14.19 4.30 -3.77
CA GLY A 106 14.93 3.06 -3.92
C GLY A 106 14.51 2.03 -2.87
N PHE A 107 15.40 1.09 -2.58
CA PHE A 107 15.20 0.14 -1.47
C PHE A 107 15.17 0.90 -0.14
N VAL A 108 14.23 0.53 0.71
CA VAL A 108 14.09 1.09 2.07
C VAL A 108 14.45 0.00 3.05
N ASP A 109 15.30 0.33 4.01
CA ASP A 109 15.70 -0.58 5.09
C ASP A 109 14.49 -0.91 5.99
N ASP A 110 14.38 -2.17 6.40
CA ASP A 110 13.23 -2.66 7.16
C ASP A 110 12.97 -1.88 8.45
N ASP A 111 14.04 -1.44 9.14
CA ASP A 111 13.95 -0.64 10.37
C ASP A 111 13.39 0.78 10.14
N LEU A 112 13.53 1.32 8.93
CA LEU A 112 13.05 2.66 8.57
C LEU A 112 11.74 2.62 7.77
N LEU A 113 11.36 1.47 7.25
CA LEU A 113 10.18 1.29 6.43
C LEU A 113 8.88 1.70 7.14
N PRO A 114 8.64 1.38 8.43
CA PRO A 114 7.45 1.85 9.15
C PRO A 114 7.31 3.37 9.17
N TYR A 115 8.42 4.12 9.23
CA TYR A 115 8.42 5.58 9.21
C TYR A 115 8.07 6.13 7.82
N VAL A 116 8.48 5.45 6.74
CA VAL A 116 8.06 5.79 5.38
C VAL A 116 6.55 5.62 5.22
N TYR A 117 5.95 4.57 5.76
CA TYR A 117 4.49 4.46 5.79
C TYR A 117 3.86 5.55 6.64
N ARG A 118 4.31 5.71 7.88
CA ARG A 118 3.71 6.63 8.86
C ARG A 118 3.59 8.08 8.39
N ASN A 119 4.52 8.55 7.58
CA ASN A 119 4.53 9.91 7.03
C ASN A 119 3.63 10.09 5.80
N ALA A 120 3.04 9.01 5.27
CA ALA A 120 2.13 9.07 4.14
C ALA A 120 0.73 9.54 4.56
N GLN A 121 0.06 10.27 3.68
CA GLN A 121 -1.35 10.65 3.83
C GLN A 121 -2.29 9.51 3.43
N VAL A 122 -1.90 8.76 2.42
CA VAL A 122 -2.64 7.61 1.89
C VAL A 122 -1.67 6.65 1.22
N PHE A 123 -1.95 5.37 1.31
CA PHE A 123 -1.25 4.31 0.60
C PHE A 123 -2.08 3.85 -0.59
N VAL A 124 -1.49 3.79 -1.79
CA VAL A 124 -2.16 3.33 -3.01
C VAL A 124 -1.49 2.07 -3.54
N PHE A 125 -2.28 1.02 -3.74
CA PHE A 125 -1.82 -0.28 -4.22
C PHE A 125 -2.54 -0.70 -5.51
N PRO A 126 -2.01 -0.32 -6.69
CA PRO A 126 -2.70 -0.47 -7.96
C PRO A 126 -2.46 -1.83 -8.65
N SER A 127 -1.98 -2.82 -7.92
CA SER A 127 -1.62 -4.14 -8.46
C SER A 127 -2.77 -4.80 -9.21
N VAL A 128 -2.47 -5.40 -10.35
CA VAL A 128 -3.47 -6.12 -11.15
C VAL A 128 -3.68 -7.56 -10.70
N TYR A 129 -2.78 -8.08 -9.89
CA TYR A 129 -2.86 -9.43 -9.32
C TYR A 129 -1.92 -9.56 -8.12
N GLU A 130 -2.42 -10.10 -7.01
CA GLU A 130 -1.64 -10.47 -5.82
C GLU A 130 -2.10 -11.82 -5.27
N GLY A 131 -1.16 -12.56 -4.67
CA GLY A 131 -1.46 -13.75 -3.90
C GLY A 131 -2.03 -13.42 -2.53
N PHE A 132 -1.54 -12.34 -1.90
CA PHE A 132 -1.99 -11.89 -0.59
C PHE A 132 -2.06 -10.35 -0.53
N GLY A 133 -0.94 -9.65 -0.57
CA GLY A 133 -0.89 -8.18 -0.48
C GLY A 133 -0.39 -7.70 0.88
N VAL A 134 0.85 -8.07 1.25
CA VAL A 134 1.49 -7.63 2.50
C VAL A 134 1.58 -6.10 2.61
N PRO A 135 2.04 -5.34 1.60
CA PRO A 135 2.20 -3.89 1.72
C PRO A 135 0.94 -3.12 2.14
N PRO A 136 -0.28 -3.40 1.63
CA PRO A 136 -1.49 -2.75 2.12
C PRO A 136 -1.77 -3.02 3.61
N ILE A 137 -1.45 -4.24 4.12
CA ILE A 137 -1.65 -4.57 5.53
C ILE A 137 -0.63 -3.83 6.40
N GLU A 138 0.61 -3.69 5.93
CA GLU A 138 1.63 -2.86 6.58
C GLU A 138 1.15 -1.41 6.70
N ALA A 139 0.61 -0.83 5.62
CA ALA A 139 0.03 0.52 5.65
C ALA A 139 -1.12 0.63 6.65
N MET A 140 -2.02 -0.35 6.68
CA MET A 140 -3.14 -0.42 7.63
C MET A 140 -2.64 -0.49 9.08
N SER A 141 -1.62 -1.30 9.37
CA SER A 141 -1.05 -1.42 10.73
C SER A 141 -0.44 -0.10 11.21
N MET A 142 0.06 0.72 10.30
CA MET A 142 0.58 2.07 10.59
C MET A 142 -0.51 3.14 10.67
N GLY A 143 -1.79 2.75 10.56
CA GLY A 143 -2.92 3.67 10.60
C GLY A 143 -3.00 4.57 9.38
N ILE A 144 -2.61 4.09 8.20
CA ILE A 144 -2.66 4.85 6.95
C ILE A 144 -3.87 4.37 6.14
N PRO A 145 -4.73 5.29 5.64
CA PRO A 145 -5.80 4.93 4.72
C PRO A 145 -5.26 4.22 3.48
N VAL A 146 -5.91 3.14 3.07
CA VAL A 146 -5.50 2.33 1.92
C VAL A 146 -6.49 2.45 0.78
N ILE A 147 -5.98 2.73 -0.42
CA ILE A 147 -6.69 2.60 -1.69
C ILE A 147 -6.09 1.41 -2.44
N SER A 148 -6.90 0.42 -2.76
CA SER A 148 -6.46 -0.81 -3.42
C SER A 148 -7.29 -1.09 -4.67
N SER A 149 -6.70 -1.76 -5.66
CA SER A 149 -7.51 -2.41 -6.69
C SER A 149 -8.36 -3.53 -6.07
N ASP A 150 -9.47 -3.87 -6.71
CA ASP A 150 -10.33 -4.99 -6.33
C ASP A 150 -9.83 -6.34 -6.88
N ALA A 151 -8.54 -6.46 -7.16
CA ALA A 151 -7.95 -7.61 -7.86
C ALA A 151 -7.65 -8.78 -6.93
N ALA A 152 -7.98 -9.99 -7.40
CA ALA A 152 -7.59 -11.28 -6.81
C ALA A 152 -7.91 -11.38 -5.30
N SER A 153 -6.88 -11.59 -4.46
CA SER A 153 -7.02 -11.75 -3.00
C SER A 153 -7.25 -10.45 -2.24
N LEU A 154 -7.03 -9.28 -2.85
CA LEU A 154 -7.03 -8.00 -2.14
C LEU A 154 -8.35 -7.71 -1.40
N PRO A 155 -9.55 -7.93 -1.98
CA PRO A 155 -10.80 -7.72 -1.24
C PRO A 155 -10.97 -8.70 -0.05
N GLU A 156 -10.49 -9.94 -0.18
CA GLU A 156 -10.53 -10.94 0.90
C GLU A 156 -9.63 -10.52 2.07
N VAL A 157 -8.43 -10.03 1.75
CA VAL A 157 -7.40 -9.69 2.74
C VAL A 157 -7.69 -8.35 3.41
N LEU A 158 -8.10 -7.33 2.67
CA LEU A 158 -8.28 -5.97 3.18
C LEU A 158 -9.70 -5.71 3.70
N GLY A 159 -10.65 -6.59 3.41
CA GLY A 159 -12.03 -6.50 3.89
C GLY A 159 -12.69 -5.17 3.56
N ASN A 160 -13.41 -4.60 4.53
CA ASN A 160 -14.05 -3.30 4.41
C ASN A 160 -13.17 -2.12 4.87
N ALA A 161 -11.89 -2.38 5.19
CA ALA A 161 -10.98 -1.37 5.70
C ALA A 161 -10.21 -0.61 4.62
N ALA A 162 -10.39 -0.96 3.33
CA ALA A 162 -9.79 -0.29 2.19
C ALA A 162 -10.85 0.39 1.30
N TYR A 163 -10.41 1.41 0.58
CA TYR A 163 -11.16 2.00 -0.54
C TYR A 163 -10.77 1.28 -1.81
N TYR A 164 -11.74 0.65 -2.49
CA TYR A 164 -11.46 -0.10 -3.70
C TYR A 164 -11.74 0.71 -4.95
N PHE A 165 -10.92 0.49 -5.96
CA PHE A 165 -11.19 0.89 -7.33
C PHE A 165 -11.18 -0.32 -8.26
N GLU A 166 -11.97 -0.27 -9.32
CA GLU A 166 -12.01 -1.30 -10.34
C GLU A 166 -10.64 -1.50 -10.99
N ASN A 167 -10.15 -2.73 -11.00
CA ASN A 167 -8.83 -3.06 -11.51
C ASN A 167 -8.57 -2.48 -12.90
N ARG A 168 -7.46 -1.78 -13.07
CA ARG A 168 -7.04 -1.09 -14.30
C ARG A 168 -7.91 0.12 -14.71
N ASN A 169 -8.83 0.56 -13.87
CA ASN A 169 -9.70 1.70 -14.17
C ASN A 169 -9.10 3.01 -13.63
N LEU A 170 -8.48 3.80 -14.54
CA LEU A 170 -7.88 5.09 -14.22
C LEU A 170 -8.89 6.07 -13.59
N LYS A 171 -10.09 6.15 -14.15
CA LYS A 171 -11.12 7.09 -13.69
C LYS A 171 -11.57 6.77 -12.27
N ASP A 172 -11.71 5.49 -11.95
CA ASP A 172 -12.14 5.07 -10.62
C ASP A 172 -11.00 5.24 -9.61
N LEU A 173 -9.75 4.94 -9.96
CA LEU A 173 -8.57 5.25 -9.14
C LEU A 173 -8.50 6.75 -8.80
N LYS A 174 -8.62 7.63 -9.80
CA LYS A 174 -8.65 9.08 -9.59
C LYS A 174 -9.75 9.49 -8.61
N LYS A 175 -10.96 8.94 -8.79
CA LYS A 175 -12.10 9.21 -7.90
C LYS A 175 -11.79 8.79 -6.45
N GLN A 176 -11.22 7.60 -6.23
CA GLN A 176 -10.87 7.13 -4.89
C GLN A 176 -9.78 8.01 -4.25
N ILE A 177 -8.75 8.40 -4.99
CA ILE A 177 -7.70 9.31 -4.48
C ILE A 177 -8.33 10.62 -4.00
N VAL A 178 -9.15 11.25 -4.84
CA VAL A 178 -9.83 12.51 -4.46
C VAL A 178 -10.75 12.31 -3.26
N THR A 179 -11.47 11.21 -3.21
CA THR A 179 -12.37 10.89 -2.10
C THR A 179 -11.60 10.79 -0.78
N VAL A 180 -10.54 9.98 -0.74
CA VAL A 180 -9.78 9.74 0.49
C VAL A 180 -9.01 10.98 0.93
N MET A 181 -8.40 11.72 -0.01
CA MET A 181 -7.65 12.94 0.29
C MET A 181 -8.53 14.09 0.82
N ASN A 182 -9.85 14.03 0.61
CA ASN A 182 -10.82 15.04 1.08
C ASN A 182 -11.76 14.51 2.17
N LEU A 183 -11.43 13.39 2.81
CA LEU A 183 -12.24 12.90 3.92
C LEU A 183 -12.24 13.89 5.10
N PRO A 184 -13.38 14.11 5.76
CA PRO A 184 -13.41 14.79 7.04
C PRO A 184 -12.55 14.05 8.09
N GLU A 185 -11.97 14.78 9.04
CA GLU A 185 -11.07 14.25 10.07
C GLU A 185 -11.66 13.04 10.82
N GLU A 186 -12.92 13.14 11.23
CA GLU A 186 -13.64 12.05 11.88
C GLU A 186 -13.66 10.76 11.04
N LYS A 187 -13.87 10.88 9.71
CA LYS A 187 -13.88 9.73 8.81
C LYS A 187 -12.47 9.19 8.57
N ILE A 188 -11.47 10.07 8.55
CA ILE A 188 -10.06 9.63 8.48
C ILE A 188 -9.72 8.78 9.70
N ASP A 189 -10.08 9.22 10.91
CA ASP A 189 -9.81 8.49 12.14
C ASP A 189 -10.54 7.14 12.19
N MET A 190 -11.79 7.10 11.74
CA MET A 190 -12.54 5.83 11.61
C MET A 190 -11.86 4.88 10.62
N THR A 191 -11.39 5.41 9.47
CA THR A 191 -10.68 4.61 8.44
C THR A 191 -9.37 4.05 8.98
N LYS A 192 -8.58 4.88 9.67
CA LYS A 192 -7.33 4.47 10.32
C LYS A 192 -7.57 3.35 11.34
N LYS A 193 -8.56 3.53 12.20
CA LYS A 193 -8.92 2.53 13.21
C LYS A 193 -9.35 1.22 12.57
N ALA A 194 -10.23 1.25 11.58
CA ALA A 194 -10.66 0.06 10.85
C ALA A 194 -9.48 -0.66 10.17
N GLY A 195 -8.54 0.10 9.60
CA GLY A 195 -7.31 -0.44 9.02
C GLY A 195 -6.45 -1.18 10.04
N VAL A 196 -6.21 -0.56 11.21
CA VAL A 196 -5.43 -1.19 12.29
C VAL A 196 -6.10 -2.47 12.78
N GLU A 197 -7.43 -2.45 13.00
CA GLU A 197 -8.19 -3.63 13.42
C GLU A 197 -8.10 -4.75 12.36
N GLN A 198 -8.19 -4.42 11.08
CA GLN A 198 -8.03 -5.41 10.00
C GLN A 198 -6.62 -6.01 9.96
N ALA A 199 -5.58 -5.18 10.11
CA ALA A 199 -4.20 -5.64 10.10
C ALA A 199 -3.88 -6.61 11.26
N GLN A 200 -4.51 -6.42 12.43
CA GLN A 200 -4.34 -7.28 13.60
C GLN A 200 -4.84 -8.72 13.40
N LEU A 201 -5.66 -8.96 12.36
CA LEU A 201 -6.10 -10.32 12.02
C LEU A 201 -4.96 -11.18 11.45
N PHE A 202 -3.87 -10.57 10.97
CA PHE A 202 -2.77 -11.22 10.27
C PHE A 202 -1.53 -11.30 11.14
N SER A 203 -1.38 -12.40 11.86
CA SER A 203 -0.29 -12.66 12.79
C SER A 203 0.42 -13.97 12.45
N TRP A 204 1.73 -13.92 12.24
CA TRP A 204 2.54 -15.13 12.04
C TRP A 204 2.33 -16.17 13.13
N LYS A 205 2.16 -15.72 14.39
CA LYS A 205 1.89 -16.64 15.51
C LYS A 205 0.57 -17.38 15.34
N THR A 206 -0.49 -16.67 14.98
CA THR A 206 -1.82 -17.26 14.77
C THR A 206 -1.83 -18.22 13.59
N GLU A 207 -1.22 -17.82 12.47
CA GLU A 207 -1.17 -18.66 11.27
C GLU A 207 -0.27 -19.89 11.45
N ALA A 208 0.83 -19.78 12.21
CA ALA A 208 1.66 -20.94 12.57
C ALA A 208 0.91 -21.95 13.44
N LEU A 209 0.10 -21.49 14.39
CA LEU A 209 -0.75 -22.38 15.20
C LEU A 209 -1.80 -23.08 14.32
N LYS A 210 -2.46 -22.36 13.44
CA LYS A 210 -3.43 -22.91 12.49
C LYS A 210 -2.80 -23.95 11.56
N LEU A 211 -1.60 -23.68 11.05
CA LEU A 211 -0.84 -24.62 10.23
C LEU A 211 -0.52 -25.90 11.02
N ARG A 212 0.00 -25.75 12.26
CA ARG A 212 0.27 -26.87 13.14
C ARG A 212 -0.98 -27.73 13.34
N ASP A 213 -2.11 -27.11 13.71
CA ASP A 213 -3.35 -27.81 14.00
C ASP A 213 -3.96 -28.48 12.75
N THR A 214 -3.65 -27.95 11.55
CA THR A 214 -4.05 -28.57 10.28
C THR A 214 -3.20 -29.80 9.93
N LEU A 215 -1.91 -29.80 10.30
CA LEU A 215 -0.98 -30.89 9.92
C LEU A 215 -0.96 -32.05 10.93
N PHE A 216 -1.33 -31.83 12.18
CA PHE A 216 -1.17 -32.79 13.27
C PHE A 216 -2.51 -33.20 13.93
N VAL A 217 -3.61 -33.05 13.19
CA VAL A 217 -4.94 -33.59 13.58
C VAL A 217 -5.05 -35.08 13.28
#